data_9357260302245e4ae2a2e3391cf5ae6b
#
_entry.id   9357260302245e4ae2a2e3391cf5ae6b
#
_cell.length_a   1.000
_cell.length_b   1.000
_cell.length_c   1.000
_cell.angle_alpha   90.00
_cell.angle_beta   90.00
_cell.angle_gamma   90.00
#
_symmetry.space_group_name_H-M   'P 1'
#
loop_
_entity.id
_entity.type
_entity.pdbx_description
1 polymer ?
#
loop_
_entity_poly.entity_id
_entity_poly.type
_entity_poly.pdbx_seq_one_letter_code
_entity_poly.pdbx_strand_id
1 'polypeptide(L)'
;MSTQVIASDNIVTSHSEIKSAELLARLERLPITRRLMAIRVVVGLSTFFDAYTIIAIAFALPQLTQEWGLTPTFVGLIIAASYIGQLCGALFFGSLAEKIGRIGVLRITIIMFVVMDAACLFAWNGWSILAIRFLQGLGIGAEVPVASAYINEFVGAKKRGRFFLLYEVIFPIGMMFAGLVGFFLVPIYGWKVMFLIGLVPSALTVPLRWLMPESPRWLTSKGRNEQAEKVVTTFEEEAVRRGIELPAPVIKPIVTQQTSAGGVKELFSGMYKSRTFMLWGLWLTVYTVNNGMITWFPTMYKTLFHLPLETSLAYGWITSSCGVVASVICAFLIDKVGRKRWYSWAFMLAIIPLITLCVLGATSASEILILGSMTYAILQTVAFSLYLYSAELYPTRLRAIGTAFSSAWLRAGSSVGPLLVGFIVSGFGVRFVFIAFAVIALTGGLVTLLFAVETKGKSLEELSP
;
A
#
# COMPACT_ATOMS: atom_id res chain seq x y z
N MET A 1 -64.71 -7.71 -16.12
CA MET A 1 -63.55 -6.84 -15.81
C MET A 1 -62.72 -7.55 -14.75
N SER A 2 -61.74 -8.28 -15.19
CA SER A 2 -60.87 -9.10 -14.35
C SER A 2 -59.61 -8.32 -14.00
N THR A 3 -59.53 -7.99 -12.72
CA THR A 3 -58.35 -7.35 -12.14
C THR A 3 -57.24 -8.42 -12.00
N GLN A 4 -56.22 -8.37 -12.83
CA GLN A 4 -55.05 -9.17 -12.65
C GLN A 4 -54.29 -8.68 -11.40
N VAL A 5 -54.26 -9.53 -10.38
CA VAL A 5 -53.38 -9.40 -9.23
C VAL A 5 -51.99 -9.83 -9.71
N ILE A 6 -51.11 -8.88 -9.84
CA ILE A 6 -49.68 -9.16 -10.04
C ILE A 6 -49.16 -9.81 -8.77
N ALA A 7 -48.83 -11.09 -8.85
CA ALA A 7 -48.19 -11.83 -7.78
C ALA A 7 -46.80 -11.21 -7.56
N SER A 8 -46.61 -10.52 -6.43
CA SER A 8 -45.32 -10.10 -5.94
C SER A 8 -44.57 -11.37 -5.51
N ASP A 9 -43.43 -11.62 -6.17
CA ASP A 9 -42.49 -12.69 -5.81
C ASP A 9 -42.23 -12.64 -4.30
N ASN A 10 -42.61 -13.69 -3.60
CA ASN A 10 -42.36 -13.90 -2.18
C ASN A 10 -40.86 -14.03 -1.93
N ILE A 11 -40.16 -12.89 -1.72
CA ILE A 11 -38.85 -12.88 -1.10
C ILE A 11 -39.06 -13.13 0.39
N VAL A 12 -39.01 -14.38 0.81
CA VAL A 12 -38.96 -14.77 2.23
C VAL A 12 -37.58 -14.39 2.72
N THR A 13 -37.37 -13.11 3.06
CA THR A 13 -36.16 -12.66 3.76
C THR A 13 -36.19 -13.20 5.17
N SER A 14 -35.19 -13.96 5.56
CA SER A 14 -35.05 -14.47 6.92
C SER A 14 -35.02 -13.32 7.93
N HIS A 15 -35.54 -13.50 9.13
CA HIS A 15 -35.47 -12.49 10.19
C HIS A 15 -34.03 -11.99 10.44
N SER A 16 -33.06 -12.87 10.25
CA SER A 16 -31.62 -12.55 10.31
C SER A 16 -31.17 -11.59 9.20
N GLU A 17 -31.70 -11.72 7.99
CA GLU A 17 -31.35 -10.85 6.86
C GLU A 17 -31.93 -9.44 7.01
N ILE A 18 -33.18 -9.36 7.51
CA ILE A 18 -33.83 -8.07 7.82
C ILE A 18 -33.02 -7.33 8.89
N LYS A 19 -32.64 -8.02 9.96
CA LYS A 19 -31.80 -7.45 11.04
C LYS A 19 -30.43 -7.01 10.52
N SER A 20 -29.80 -7.76 9.63
CA SER A 20 -28.54 -7.42 8.99
C SER A 20 -28.65 -6.14 8.14
N ALA A 21 -29.72 -6.00 7.35
CA ALA A 21 -29.97 -4.80 6.54
C ALA A 21 -30.20 -3.56 7.41
N GLU A 22 -30.93 -3.69 8.48
CA GLU A 22 -31.17 -2.61 9.45
C GLU A 22 -29.85 -2.15 10.07
N LEU A 23 -29.00 -3.08 10.55
CA LEU A 23 -27.70 -2.77 11.14
C LEU A 23 -26.77 -2.08 10.15
N LEU A 24 -26.76 -2.49 8.89
CA LEU A 24 -25.98 -1.84 7.84
C LEU A 24 -26.51 -0.43 7.53
N ALA A 25 -27.82 -0.22 7.52
CA ALA A 25 -28.42 1.09 7.35
C ALA A 25 -28.10 2.04 8.52
N ARG A 26 -28.12 1.54 9.74
CA ARG A 26 -27.70 2.26 10.95
C ARG A 26 -26.21 2.64 10.88
N LEU A 27 -25.35 1.74 10.41
CA LEU A 27 -23.93 2.02 10.23
C LEU A 27 -23.66 3.11 9.18
N GLU A 28 -24.42 3.12 8.07
CA GLU A 28 -24.21 4.11 6.99
C GLU A 28 -24.57 5.54 7.39
N ARG A 29 -25.48 5.74 8.33
CA ARG A 29 -25.86 7.07 8.83
C ARG A 29 -24.90 7.66 9.85
N LEU A 30 -23.95 6.86 10.38
CA LEU A 30 -23.04 7.31 11.44
C LEU A 30 -22.15 8.46 10.98
N PRO A 31 -22.03 9.51 11.80
CA PRO A 31 -21.05 10.57 11.58
C PRO A 31 -19.63 10.08 11.90
N ILE A 32 -18.63 10.88 11.56
CA ILE A 32 -17.25 10.62 11.98
C ILE A 32 -17.15 10.94 13.47
N THR A 33 -17.16 9.91 14.31
CA THR A 33 -17.04 10.00 15.79
C THR A 33 -15.58 10.05 16.23
N ARG A 34 -15.32 10.39 17.52
CA ARG A 34 -13.94 10.32 18.08
C ARG A 34 -13.43 8.88 18.10
N ARG A 35 -14.31 7.91 18.39
CA ARG A 35 -13.93 6.48 18.33
C ARG A 35 -13.50 6.06 16.94
N LEU A 36 -14.24 6.47 15.90
CA LEU A 36 -13.84 6.20 14.53
C LEU A 36 -12.50 6.87 14.18
N MET A 37 -12.29 8.10 14.69
CA MET A 37 -11.02 8.78 14.53
C MET A 37 -9.88 8.08 15.29
N ALA A 38 -10.15 7.58 16.50
CA ALA A 38 -9.17 6.79 17.27
C ALA A 38 -8.79 5.49 16.57
N ILE A 39 -9.77 4.77 16.02
CA ILE A 39 -9.52 3.59 15.18
C ILE A 39 -8.60 3.95 13.99
N ARG A 40 -8.90 5.04 13.29
CA ARG A 40 -8.09 5.51 12.17
C ARG A 40 -6.67 5.87 12.59
N VAL A 41 -6.49 6.51 13.75
CA VAL A 41 -5.16 6.87 14.27
C VAL A 41 -4.37 5.61 14.61
N VAL A 42 -4.97 4.64 15.30
CA VAL A 42 -4.30 3.38 15.66
C VAL A 42 -3.88 2.59 14.41
N VAL A 43 -4.77 2.45 13.44
CA VAL A 43 -4.47 1.77 12.17
C VAL A 43 -3.46 2.57 11.36
N GLY A 44 -3.61 3.90 11.31
CA GLY A 44 -2.68 4.79 10.62
C GLY A 44 -1.28 4.77 11.22
N LEU A 45 -1.17 4.69 12.54
CA LEU A 45 0.12 4.57 13.22
C LEU A 45 0.81 3.25 12.86
N SER A 46 0.06 2.16 12.79
CA SER A 46 0.60 0.87 12.31
C SER A 46 1.11 0.97 10.88
N THR A 47 0.31 1.54 9.97
CA THR A 47 0.71 1.73 8.56
C THR A 47 1.94 2.65 8.43
N PHE A 48 2.05 3.67 9.29
CA PHE A 48 3.25 4.50 9.34
C PHE A 48 4.50 3.67 9.67
N PHE A 49 4.42 2.81 10.69
CA PHE A 49 5.56 1.97 11.08
C PHE A 49 5.81 0.80 10.12
N ASP A 50 4.79 0.30 9.43
CA ASP A 50 4.99 -0.63 8.31
C ASP A 50 5.84 0.00 7.22
N ALA A 51 5.48 1.22 6.78
CA ALA A 51 6.24 1.97 5.78
C ALA A 51 7.66 2.29 6.26
N TYR A 52 7.81 2.68 7.52
CA TYR A 52 9.09 2.88 8.17
C TYR A 52 9.97 1.62 8.09
N THR A 53 9.46 0.47 8.52
CA THR A 53 10.23 -0.77 8.59
C THR A 53 10.55 -1.36 7.22
N ILE A 54 9.65 -1.19 6.24
CA ILE A 54 9.94 -1.60 4.87
C ILE A 54 11.23 -0.95 4.37
N ILE A 55 11.40 0.35 4.61
CA ILE A 55 12.55 1.10 4.13
C ILE A 55 13.72 1.13 5.12
N ALA A 56 13.51 0.81 6.40
CA ALA A 56 14.54 0.81 7.44
C ALA A 56 15.77 -0.01 7.06
N ILE A 57 15.57 -1.14 6.38
CA ILE A 57 16.65 -1.98 5.89
C ILE A 57 17.58 -1.24 4.91
N ALA A 58 17.06 -0.37 4.06
CA ALA A 58 17.86 0.41 3.11
C ALA A 58 18.90 1.31 3.81
N PHE A 59 18.55 1.81 4.99
CA PHE A 59 19.44 2.63 5.81
C PHE A 59 20.36 1.81 6.73
N ALA A 60 20.03 0.55 6.99
CA ALA A 60 20.88 -0.39 7.72
C ALA A 60 21.92 -1.08 6.81
N LEU A 61 21.58 -1.37 5.57
CA LEU A 61 22.41 -2.12 4.62
C LEU A 61 23.78 -1.54 4.33
N PRO A 62 24.02 -0.20 4.25
CA PRO A 62 25.35 0.34 4.06
C PRO A 62 26.35 -0.16 5.12
N GLN A 63 25.95 -0.23 6.37
CA GLN A 63 26.76 -0.72 7.47
C GLN A 63 26.85 -2.26 7.46
N LEU A 64 25.72 -2.95 7.31
CA LEU A 64 25.65 -4.42 7.24
C LEU A 64 26.51 -4.99 6.11
N THR A 65 26.55 -4.31 4.96
CA THR A 65 27.38 -4.73 3.81
C THR A 65 28.86 -4.70 4.15
N GLN A 66 29.30 -3.72 4.93
CA GLN A 66 30.68 -3.65 5.39
C GLN A 66 30.99 -4.65 6.50
N GLU A 67 30.10 -4.77 7.49
CA GLU A 67 30.31 -5.67 8.64
C GLU A 67 30.30 -7.14 8.23
N TRP A 68 29.43 -7.54 7.31
CA TRP A 68 29.22 -8.95 6.93
C TRP A 68 29.79 -9.30 5.55
N GLY A 69 30.42 -8.37 4.84
CA GLY A 69 31.01 -8.62 3.52
C GLY A 69 29.98 -9.04 2.48
N LEU A 70 28.77 -8.43 2.50
CA LEU A 70 27.67 -8.84 1.63
C LEU A 70 27.95 -8.47 0.18
N THR A 71 27.73 -9.42 -0.73
CA THR A 71 27.79 -9.15 -2.18
C THR A 71 26.56 -8.34 -2.63
N PRO A 72 26.64 -7.54 -3.71
CA PRO A 72 25.49 -6.78 -4.21
C PRO A 72 24.27 -7.68 -4.54
N THR A 73 24.51 -8.86 -5.09
CA THR A 73 23.41 -9.82 -5.34
C THR A 73 22.73 -10.24 -4.05
N PHE A 74 23.48 -10.47 -2.97
CA PHE A 74 22.93 -10.87 -1.68
C PHE A 74 22.16 -9.73 -1.00
N VAL A 75 22.65 -8.50 -1.13
CA VAL A 75 21.93 -7.29 -0.70
C VAL A 75 20.57 -7.19 -1.39
N GLY A 76 20.53 -7.40 -2.72
CA GLY A 76 19.28 -7.45 -3.48
C GLY A 76 18.32 -8.53 -2.97
N LEU A 77 18.83 -9.72 -2.60
CA LEU A 77 18.04 -10.81 -2.02
C LEU A 77 17.44 -10.44 -0.66
N ILE A 78 18.22 -9.80 0.22
CA ILE A 78 17.72 -9.35 1.54
C ILE A 78 16.56 -8.37 1.39
N ILE A 79 16.66 -7.42 0.47
CA ILE A 79 15.60 -6.45 0.21
C ILE A 79 14.38 -7.16 -0.38
N ALA A 80 14.57 -8.00 -1.39
CA ALA A 80 13.50 -8.72 -2.08
C ALA A 80 12.78 -9.71 -1.16
N ALA A 81 13.48 -10.34 -0.21
CA ALA A 81 12.90 -11.31 0.71
C ALA A 81 11.69 -10.76 1.47
N SER A 82 11.76 -9.51 1.93
CA SER A 82 10.62 -8.86 2.58
C SER A 82 9.42 -8.69 1.66
N TYR A 83 9.63 -8.29 0.41
CA TYR A 83 8.53 -8.09 -0.56
C TYR A 83 7.93 -9.42 -1.03
N ILE A 84 8.75 -10.47 -1.17
CA ILE A 84 8.28 -11.83 -1.44
C ILE A 84 7.43 -12.32 -0.27
N GLY A 85 7.90 -12.10 0.96
CA GLY A 85 7.12 -12.35 2.18
C GLY A 85 5.78 -11.60 2.17
N GLN A 86 5.77 -10.31 1.80
CA GLN A 86 4.56 -9.52 1.69
C GLN A 86 3.58 -10.07 0.65
N LEU A 87 4.06 -10.59 -0.48
CA LEU A 87 3.20 -11.21 -1.49
C LEU A 87 2.53 -12.47 -0.93
N CYS A 88 3.30 -13.35 -0.31
CA CYS A 88 2.78 -14.56 0.34
C CYS A 88 1.82 -14.22 1.49
N GLY A 89 2.18 -13.23 2.32
CA GLY A 89 1.37 -12.77 3.44
C GLY A 89 0.02 -12.19 3.03
N ALA A 90 0.00 -11.37 1.97
CA ALA A 90 -1.24 -10.80 1.45
C ALA A 90 -2.24 -11.88 0.99
N LEU A 91 -1.75 -12.91 0.31
CA LEU A 91 -2.58 -14.02 -0.16
C LEU A 91 -3.10 -14.88 1.00
N PHE A 92 -2.22 -15.25 1.93
CA PHE A 92 -2.57 -16.10 3.05
C PHE A 92 -3.50 -15.38 4.05
N PHE A 93 -3.09 -14.25 4.57
CA PHE A 93 -3.85 -13.52 5.59
C PHE A 93 -5.08 -12.81 5.02
N GLY A 94 -5.08 -12.44 3.74
CA GLY A 94 -6.28 -11.91 3.08
C GLY A 94 -7.43 -12.92 3.11
N SER A 95 -7.15 -14.19 2.79
CA SER A 95 -8.13 -15.28 2.91
C SER A 95 -8.49 -15.61 4.36
N LEU A 96 -7.54 -15.51 5.27
CA LEU A 96 -7.75 -15.75 6.70
C LEU A 96 -8.66 -14.67 7.31
N ALA A 97 -8.56 -13.40 6.87
CA ALA A 97 -9.40 -12.30 7.36
C ALA A 97 -10.90 -12.51 7.07
N GLU A 98 -11.23 -13.26 6.02
CA GLU A 98 -12.63 -13.67 5.77
C GLU A 98 -13.11 -14.71 6.76
N LYS A 99 -12.21 -15.54 7.33
CA LYS A 99 -12.57 -16.61 8.26
C LYS A 99 -12.64 -16.14 9.71
N ILE A 100 -11.59 -15.48 10.19
CA ILE A 100 -11.42 -15.12 11.63
C ILE A 100 -11.71 -13.63 11.93
N GLY A 101 -12.02 -12.83 10.92
CA GLY A 101 -12.31 -11.40 11.06
C GLY A 101 -11.10 -10.51 10.78
N ARG A 102 -11.40 -9.22 10.59
CA ARG A 102 -10.39 -8.21 10.24
C ARG A 102 -9.46 -7.97 11.43
N ILE A 103 -10.02 -7.76 12.61
CA ILE A 103 -9.25 -7.53 13.84
C ILE A 103 -8.46 -8.77 14.25
N GLY A 104 -9.02 -9.96 14.07
CA GLY A 104 -8.31 -11.22 14.32
C GLY A 104 -6.99 -11.30 13.56
N VAL A 105 -7.00 -11.02 12.26
CA VAL A 105 -5.79 -10.99 11.43
C VAL A 105 -4.88 -9.84 11.82
N LEU A 106 -5.40 -8.61 12.00
CA LEU A 106 -4.59 -7.45 12.37
C LEU A 106 -3.85 -7.64 13.72
N ARG A 107 -4.41 -8.43 14.65
CA ARG A 107 -3.72 -8.80 15.90
C ARG A 107 -2.56 -9.76 15.66
N ILE A 108 -2.76 -10.78 14.81
CA ILE A 108 -1.71 -11.74 14.46
C ILE A 108 -0.56 -11.03 13.74
N THR A 109 -0.88 -10.21 12.75
CA THR A 109 0.12 -9.54 11.91
C THR A 109 0.97 -8.55 12.70
N ILE A 110 0.38 -7.79 13.63
CA ILE A 110 1.15 -6.86 14.47
C ILE A 110 2.10 -7.60 15.44
N ILE A 111 1.67 -8.74 15.98
CA ILE A 111 2.57 -9.57 16.82
C ILE A 111 3.73 -10.10 15.99
N MET A 112 3.46 -10.64 14.79
CA MET A 112 4.51 -11.11 13.89
C MET A 112 5.49 -9.99 13.56
N PHE A 113 4.98 -8.81 13.27
CA PHE A 113 5.77 -7.64 12.96
C PHE A 113 6.69 -7.26 14.13
N VAL A 114 6.15 -7.09 15.33
CA VAL A 114 6.90 -6.73 16.55
C VAL A 114 7.96 -7.78 16.89
N VAL A 115 7.60 -9.08 16.80
CA VAL A 115 8.54 -10.17 17.08
C VAL A 115 9.67 -10.20 16.05
N MET A 116 9.38 -9.96 14.77
CA MET A 116 10.39 -9.97 13.72
C MET A 116 11.27 -8.71 13.77
N ASP A 117 10.74 -7.54 14.12
CA ASP A 117 11.55 -6.35 14.38
C ASP A 117 12.53 -6.57 15.56
N ALA A 118 12.05 -7.20 16.64
CA ALA A 118 12.91 -7.60 17.75
C ALA A 118 13.97 -8.62 17.29
N ALA A 119 13.59 -9.61 16.48
CA ALA A 119 14.53 -10.59 15.95
C ALA A 119 15.63 -9.97 15.09
N CYS A 120 15.34 -8.89 14.34
CA CYS A 120 16.35 -8.16 13.59
C CYS A 120 17.50 -7.64 14.46
N LEU A 121 17.24 -7.27 15.72
CA LEU A 121 18.27 -6.79 16.66
C LEU A 121 19.31 -7.89 16.99
N PHE A 122 18.92 -9.16 16.86
CA PHE A 122 19.74 -10.33 17.15
C PHE A 122 20.28 -11.01 15.88
N ALA A 123 20.08 -10.42 14.71
CA ALA A 123 20.65 -10.97 13.47
C ALA A 123 22.18 -10.96 13.53
N TRP A 124 22.81 -12.07 13.09
CA TRP A 124 24.25 -12.29 13.20
C TRP A 124 24.95 -12.52 11.87
N ASN A 125 24.22 -12.66 10.78
CA ASN A 125 24.76 -12.73 9.42
C ASN A 125 23.70 -12.42 8.37
N GLY A 126 24.11 -12.38 7.09
CA GLY A 126 23.20 -12.09 5.99
C GLY A 126 22.04 -13.07 5.83
N TRP A 127 22.25 -14.36 6.11
CA TRP A 127 21.18 -15.36 6.02
C TRP A 127 20.13 -15.21 7.12
N SER A 128 20.56 -14.87 8.34
CA SER A 128 19.64 -14.65 9.46
C SER A 128 18.74 -13.43 9.17
N ILE A 129 19.32 -12.30 8.74
CA ILE A 129 18.52 -11.11 8.40
C ILE A 129 17.58 -11.37 7.21
N LEU A 130 18.02 -12.13 6.19
CA LEU A 130 17.19 -12.51 5.04
C LEU A 130 15.95 -13.30 5.48
N ALA A 131 16.14 -14.33 6.32
CA ALA A 131 15.03 -15.15 6.83
C ALA A 131 14.07 -14.32 7.69
N ILE A 132 14.60 -13.49 8.59
CA ILE A 132 13.78 -12.61 9.43
C ILE A 132 13.00 -11.61 8.57
N ARG A 133 13.62 -11.01 7.56
CA ARG A 133 12.97 -10.07 6.63
C ARG A 133 11.85 -10.73 5.82
N PHE A 134 12.00 -11.98 5.41
CA PHE A 134 10.93 -12.74 4.77
C PHE A 134 9.74 -12.94 5.71
N LEU A 135 9.98 -13.41 6.94
CA LEU A 135 8.94 -13.61 7.95
C LEU A 135 8.26 -12.30 8.37
N GLN A 136 9.01 -11.23 8.51
CA GLN A 136 8.49 -9.88 8.75
C GLN A 136 7.58 -9.44 7.60
N GLY A 137 8.00 -9.69 6.36
CA GLY A 137 7.22 -9.42 5.16
C GLY A 137 5.87 -10.14 5.17
N LEU A 138 5.79 -11.40 5.65
CA LEU A 138 4.52 -12.12 5.79
C LEU A 138 3.51 -11.33 6.63
N GLY A 139 3.94 -10.75 7.76
CA GLY A 139 3.08 -9.93 8.62
C GLY A 139 2.65 -8.63 7.92
N ILE A 140 3.60 -7.86 7.39
CA ILE A 140 3.35 -6.57 6.72
C ILE A 140 2.44 -6.73 5.50
N GLY A 141 2.58 -7.83 4.76
CA GLY A 141 1.83 -8.06 3.52
C GLY A 141 0.31 -8.09 3.69
N ALA A 142 -0.16 -8.51 4.85
CA ALA A 142 -1.57 -8.52 5.20
C ALA A 142 -2.08 -7.20 5.76
N GLU A 143 -1.20 -6.44 6.40
CA GLU A 143 -1.57 -5.24 7.15
C GLU A 143 -2.34 -4.25 6.30
N VAL A 144 -1.74 -3.76 5.21
CA VAL A 144 -2.33 -2.71 4.36
C VAL A 144 -3.70 -3.09 3.79
N PRO A 145 -3.88 -4.25 3.12
CA PRO A 145 -5.19 -4.60 2.56
C PRO A 145 -6.26 -4.85 3.62
N VAL A 146 -5.91 -5.49 4.75
CA VAL A 146 -6.89 -5.77 5.81
C VAL A 146 -7.24 -4.50 6.58
N ALA A 147 -6.27 -3.64 6.87
CA ALA A 147 -6.49 -2.35 7.51
C ALA A 147 -7.35 -1.41 6.66
N SER A 148 -7.08 -1.35 5.35
CA SER A 148 -7.90 -0.59 4.40
C SER A 148 -9.35 -1.09 4.37
N ALA A 149 -9.56 -2.41 4.28
CA ALA A 149 -10.90 -3.00 4.32
C ALA A 149 -11.60 -2.66 5.63
N TYR A 150 -10.92 -2.84 6.75
CA TYR A 150 -11.44 -2.56 8.09
C TYR A 150 -11.90 -1.11 8.24
N ILE A 151 -11.06 -0.13 7.88
CA ILE A 151 -11.43 1.30 7.93
C ILE A 151 -12.63 1.60 7.03
N ASN A 152 -12.64 1.06 5.81
CA ASN A 152 -13.70 1.29 4.85
C ASN A 152 -15.04 0.66 5.26
N GLU A 153 -15.01 -0.39 6.08
CA GLU A 153 -16.20 -1.05 6.59
C GLU A 153 -16.93 -0.24 7.68
N PHE A 154 -16.27 0.72 8.32
CA PHE A 154 -16.87 1.62 9.32
C PHE A 154 -17.37 2.95 8.74
N VAL A 155 -16.95 3.34 7.55
CA VAL A 155 -17.27 4.65 6.97
C VAL A 155 -18.36 4.53 5.91
N GLY A 156 -19.39 5.39 6.02
CA GLY A 156 -20.43 5.49 5.00
C GLY A 156 -19.88 5.95 3.64
N ALA A 157 -20.55 5.53 2.55
CA ALA A 157 -20.07 5.70 1.18
C ALA A 157 -19.69 7.15 0.80
N LYS A 158 -20.45 8.15 1.26
CA LYS A 158 -20.24 9.57 0.90
C LYS A 158 -18.92 10.18 1.39
N LYS A 159 -18.34 9.66 2.49
CA LYS A 159 -17.12 10.23 3.12
C LYS A 159 -15.89 9.34 2.95
N ARG A 160 -16.05 8.15 2.40
CA ARG A 160 -15.03 7.09 2.31
C ARG A 160 -13.78 7.53 1.53
N GLY A 161 -13.95 8.16 0.36
CA GLY A 161 -12.84 8.53 -0.51
C GLY A 161 -11.84 9.50 0.16
N ARG A 162 -12.32 10.64 0.67
CA ARG A 162 -11.47 11.62 1.34
C ARG A 162 -10.84 11.06 2.62
N PHE A 163 -11.59 10.23 3.35
CA PHE A 163 -11.11 9.60 4.57
C PHE A 163 -9.97 8.62 4.27
N PHE A 164 -10.07 7.87 3.18
CA PHE A 164 -9.06 6.94 2.72
C PHE A 164 -7.81 7.64 2.17
N LEU A 165 -7.97 8.67 1.33
CA LEU A 165 -6.82 9.40 0.76
C LEU A 165 -5.93 10.03 1.84
N LEU A 166 -6.54 10.60 2.89
CA LEU A 166 -5.77 11.13 4.03
C LEU A 166 -5.03 10.05 4.82
N TYR A 167 -5.52 8.80 4.76
CA TYR A 167 -4.82 7.66 5.33
C TYR A 167 -3.60 7.25 4.48
N GLU A 168 -3.73 7.24 3.16
CA GLU A 168 -2.64 6.86 2.24
C GLU A 168 -1.40 7.77 2.32
N VAL A 169 -1.56 9.06 2.66
CA VAL A 169 -0.43 9.99 2.83
C VAL A 169 0.51 9.58 3.97
N ILE A 170 0.03 8.80 4.95
CA ILE A 170 0.83 8.34 6.08
C ILE A 170 2.00 7.47 5.62
N PHE A 171 1.81 6.70 4.54
CA PHE A 171 2.82 5.77 4.04
C PHE A 171 4.11 6.49 3.55
N PRO A 172 4.08 7.46 2.61
CA PRO A 172 5.26 8.22 2.23
C PRO A 172 5.95 8.95 3.39
N ILE A 173 5.16 9.46 4.35
CA ILE A 173 5.70 10.13 5.55
C ILE A 173 6.49 9.13 6.41
N GLY A 174 5.98 7.90 6.59
CA GLY A 174 6.71 6.83 7.29
C GLY A 174 8.04 6.49 6.64
N MET A 175 8.08 6.42 5.31
CA MET A 175 9.32 6.18 4.56
C MET A 175 10.33 7.33 4.74
N MET A 176 9.87 8.58 4.67
CA MET A 176 10.72 9.75 4.91
C MET A 176 11.26 9.77 6.35
N PHE A 177 10.44 9.41 7.33
CA PHE A 177 10.84 9.34 8.73
C PHE A 177 11.92 8.28 8.97
N ALA A 178 11.85 7.13 8.28
CA ALA A 178 12.93 6.13 8.33
C ALA A 178 14.25 6.71 7.81
N GLY A 179 14.21 7.51 6.75
CA GLY A 179 15.39 8.23 6.25
C GLY A 179 15.95 9.20 7.29
N LEU A 180 15.08 9.97 7.96
CA LEU A 180 15.46 10.88 9.03
C LEU A 180 16.15 10.15 10.19
N VAL A 181 15.54 9.07 10.68
CA VAL A 181 16.13 8.22 11.73
C VAL A 181 17.46 7.64 11.28
N GLY A 182 17.54 7.14 10.05
CA GLY A 182 18.77 6.60 9.47
C GLY A 182 19.91 7.62 9.47
N PHE A 183 19.63 8.83 8.98
CA PHE A 183 20.62 9.89 8.92
C PHE A 183 21.15 10.32 10.30
N PHE A 184 20.26 10.56 11.27
CA PHE A 184 20.67 11.08 12.57
C PHE A 184 21.17 10.01 13.54
N LEU A 185 20.62 8.80 13.51
CA LEU A 185 20.86 7.83 14.58
C LEU A 185 21.79 6.68 14.16
N VAL A 186 21.80 6.25 12.90
CA VAL A 186 22.64 5.11 12.48
C VAL A 186 24.14 5.42 12.62
N PRO A 187 24.65 6.62 12.29
CA PRO A 187 26.07 6.92 12.48
C PRO A 187 26.51 6.85 13.95
N ILE A 188 25.60 7.08 14.91
CA ILE A 188 25.90 7.16 16.35
C ILE A 188 25.68 5.79 17.02
N TYR A 189 24.54 5.14 16.75
CA TYR A 189 24.09 3.93 17.47
C TYR A 189 24.18 2.66 16.63
N GLY A 190 24.60 2.76 15.37
CA GLY A 190 24.67 1.64 14.44
C GLY A 190 23.30 1.25 13.85
N TRP A 191 23.33 0.32 12.89
CA TRP A 191 22.18 -0.07 12.11
C TRP A 191 20.99 -0.65 12.91
N LYS A 192 21.27 -1.23 14.10
CA LYS A 192 20.24 -1.83 14.97
C LYS A 192 19.19 -0.82 15.43
N VAL A 193 19.57 0.46 15.54
CA VAL A 193 18.64 1.52 15.95
C VAL A 193 17.44 1.65 15.00
N MET A 194 17.62 1.32 13.72
CA MET A 194 16.52 1.33 12.75
C MET A 194 15.38 0.40 13.16
N PHE A 195 15.69 -0.80 13.60
CA PHE A 195 14.69 -1.77 14.04
C PHE A 195 14.18 -1.47 15.46
N LEU A 196 15.02 -0.93 16.33
CA LEU A 196 14.60 -0.53 17.68
C LEU A 196 13.56 0.60 17.65
N ILE A 197 13.75 1.61 16.80
CA ILE A 197 12.78 2.71 16.62
C ILE A 197 11.48 2.23 15.98
N GLY A 198 11.52 1.21 15.10
CA GLY A 198 10.31 0.55 14.58
C GLY A 198 9.59 -0.28 15.64
N LEU A 199 10.35 -1.02 16.45
CA LEU A 199 9.85 -1.95 17.46
C LEU A 199 9.04 -1.25 18.57
N VAL A 200 9.55 -0.19 19.17
CA VAL A 200 8.94 0.43 20.37
C VAL A 200 7.52 0.95 20.11
N PRO A 201 7.28 1.79 19.09
CA PRO A 201 5.93 2.26 18.81
C PRO A 201 5.00 1.16 18.32
N SER A 202 5.52 0.20 17.55
CA SER A 202 4.73 -0.95 17.08
C SER A 202 4.26 -1.80 18.24
N ALA A 203 5.11 -2.05 19.24
CA ALA A 203 4.74 -2.74 20.45
C ALA A 203 3.63 -2.00 21.24
N LEU A 204 3.64 -0.66 21.24
CA LEU A 204 2.57 0.14 21.87
C LEU A 204 1.23 0.03 21.14
N THR A 205 1.22 -0.28 19.83
CA THR A 205 -0.04 -0.49 19.10
C THR A 205 -0.68 -1.85 19.40
N VAL A 206 0.08 -2.82 19.90
CA VAL A 206 -0.44 -4.16 20.25
C VAL A 206 -1.64 -4.06 21.20
N PRO A 207 -1.54 -3.49 22.42
CA PRO A 207 -2.70 -3.40 23.32
C PRO A 207 -3.84 -2.57 22.74
N LEU A 208 -3.55 -1.52 21.96
CA LEU A 208 -4.58 -0.70 21.34
C LEU A 208 -5.45 -1.50 20.36
N ARG A 209 -4.87 -2.47 19.64
CA ARG A 209 -5.64 -3.35 18.74
C ARG A 209 -6.56 -4.31 19.48
N TRP A 210 -6.28 -4.64 20.73
CA TRP A 210 -7.20 -5.44 21.56
C TRP A 210 -8.45 -4.67 21.97
N LEU A 211 -8.35 -3.34 22.04
CA LEU A 211 -9.49 -2.45 22.35
C LEU A 211 -10.36 -2.15 21.13
N MET A 212 -9.91 -2.49 19.92
CA MET A 212 -10.65 -2.23 18.69
C MET A 212 -11.76 -3.27 18.50
N PRO A 213 -13.00 -2.84 18.16
CA PRO A 213 -14.10 -3.74 17.87
C PRO A 213 -13.92 -4.42 16.50
N GLU A 214 -14.51 -5.59 16.31
CA GLU A 214 -14.56 -6.21 14.99
C GLU A 214 -15.52 -5.44 14.05
N SER A 215 -15.30 -5.58 12.74
CA SER A 215 -16.10 -4.91 11.72
C SER A 215 -17.58 -5.31 11.79
N PRO A 216 -18.53 -4.36 11.93
CA PRO A 216 -19.96 -4.65 11.90
C PRO A 216 -20.39 -5.31 10.59
N ARG A 217 -19.80 -4.93 9.44
CA ARG A 217 -20.11 -5.53 8.14
C ARG A 217 -19.66 -6.99 8.07
N TRP A 218 -18.50 -7.31 8.62
CA TRP A 218 -18.04 -8.69 8.70
C TRP A 218 -18.90 -9.50 9.69
N LEU A 219 -19.23 -8.94 10.85
CA LEU A 219 -20.09 -9.62 11.83
C LEU A 219 -21.45 -9.96 11.25
N THR A 220 -22.11 -9.05 10.54
CA THR A 220 -23.39 -9.30 9.87
C THR A 220 -23.26 -10.36 8.77
N SER A 221 -22.18 -10.34 7.98
CA SER A 221 -21.93 -11.35 6.95
C SER A 221 -21.73 -12.76 7.50
N LYS A 222 -21.36 -12.88 8.78
CA LYS A 222 -21.22 -14.15 9.53
C LYS A 222 -22.45 -14.49 10.38
N GLY A 223 -23.54 -13.74 10.27
CA GLY A 223 -24.75 -13.94 11.06
C GLY A 223 -24.62 -13.57 12.54
N ARG A 224 -23.51 -12.92 12.95
CA ARG A 224 -23.25 -12.48 14.34
C ARG A 224 -23.90 -11.11 14.62
N ASN A 225 -25.22 -11.03 14.36
CA ASN A 225 -25.96 -9.78 14.40
C ASN A 225 -25.99 -9.11 15.78
N GLU A 226 -26.03 -9.88 16.87
CA GLU A 226 -25.98 -9.33 18.23
C GLU A 226 -24.67 -8.60 18.54
N GLN A 227 -23.54 -9.15 18.05
CA GLN A 227 -22.25 -8.51 18.24
C GLN A 227 -22.11 -7.26 17.35
N ALA A 228 -22.62 -7.31 16.11
CA ALA A 228 -22.67 -6.16 15.23
C ALA A 228 -23.53 -5.03 15.82
N GLU A 229 -24.68 -5.36 16.40
CA GLU A 229 -25.57 -4.42 17.06
C GLU A 229 -24.89 -3.69 18.22
N LYS A 230 -24.19 -4.42 19.11
CA LYS A 230 -23.41 -3.83 20.20
C LYS A 230 -22.39 -2.80 19.70
N VAL A 231 -21.68 -3.14 18.63
CA VAL A 231 -20.71 -2.22 18.04
C VAL A 231 -21.40 -0.98 17.48
N VAL A 232 -22.44 -1.15 16.63
CA VAL A 232 -23.16 -0.02 16.02
C VAL A 232 -23.78 0.88 17.08
N THR A 233 -24.46 0.31 18.07
CA THR A 233 -25.07 1.06 19.18
C THR A 233 -24.03 1.89 19.95
N THR A 234 -22.84 1.33 20.20
CA THR A 234 -21.76 2.08 20.88
C THR A 234 -21.36 3.35 20.10
N PHE A 235 -21.34 3.31 18.77
CA PHE A 235 -21.04 4.50 17.94
C PHE A 235 -22.24 5.46 17.88
N GLU A 236 -23.46 4.96 17.86
CA GLU A 236 -24.68 5.80 17.89
C GLU A 236 -24.77 6.56 19.22
N GLU A 237 -24.57 5.86 20.35
CA GLU A 237 -24.55 6.50 21.67
C GLU A 237 -23.49 7.60 21.77
N GLU A 238 -22.31 7.39 21.20
CA GLU A 238 -21.30 8.46 21.17
C GLU A 238 -21.76 9.66 20.36
N ALA A 239 -22.40 9.45 19.23
CA ALA A 239 -22.94 10.53 18.39
C ALA A 239 -24.03 11.32 19.14
N VAL A 240 -24.95 10.62 19.78
CA VAL A 240 -26.04 11.22 20.58
C VAL A 240 -25.49 12.00 21.78
N ARG A 241 -24.53 11.45 22.54
CA ARG A 241 -23.86 12.16 23.66
C ARG A 241 -23.19 13.46 23.23
N ARG A 242 -22.89 13.61 21.93
CA ARG A 242 -22.31 14.84 21.35
C ARG A 242 -23.37 15.79 20.79
N GLY A 243 -24.64 15.51 20.99
CA GLY A 243 -25.70 16.31 20.45
C GLY A 243 -25.86 16.21 18.93
N ILE A 244 -25.34 15.14 18.31
CA ILE A 244 -25.49 14.92 16.85
C ILE A 244 -26.78 14.14 16.64
N GLU A 245 -27.74 14.75 15.97
CA GLU A 245 -28.94 14.07 15.54
C GLU A 245 -28.62 13.07 14.44
N LEU A 246 -29.06 11.81 14.64
CA LEU A 246 -28.90 10.76 13.66
C LEU A 246 -30.17 10.71 12.78
N PRO A 247 -30.03 10.83 11.45
CA PRO A 247 -31.16 10.69 10.55
C PRO A 247 -31.76 9.26 10.66
N ALA A 248 -33.02 9.07 10.30
CA ALA A 248 -33.61 7.74 10.25
C ALA A 248 -32.77 6.79 9.36
N PRO A 249 -32.59 5.51 9.75
CA PRO A 249 -31.85 4.56 8.91
C PRO A 249 -32.64 4.30 7.62
N VAL A 250 -31.99 4.46 6.48
CA VAL A 250 -32.60 4.17 5.17
C VAL A 250 -32.27 2.71 4.84
N ILE A 251 -33.22 1.83 5.12
CA ILE A 251 -33.10 0.42 4.76
C ILE A 251 -33.26 0.33 3.23
N LYS A 252 -32.17 0.12 2.54
CA LYS A 252 -32.19 -0.20 1.11
C LYS A 252 -32.69 -1.64 0.97
N PRO A 253 -33.59 -1.93 -0.01
CA PRO A 253 -33.93 -3.29 -0.29
C PRO A 253 -32.65 -4.12 -0.40
N ILE A 254 -32.62 -5.27 0.25
CA ILE A 254 -31.57 -6.24 0.00
C ILE A 254 -31.82 -6.67 -1.45
N VAL A 255 -31.25 -5.92 -2.39
CA VAL A 255 -30.97 -6.55 -3.66
C VAL A 255 -29.97 -7.63 -3.23
N THR A 256 -30.47 -8.86 -3.10
CA THR A 256 -29.63 -10.03 -3.23
C THR A 256 -28.97 -9.82 -4.60
N GLN A 257 -27.90 -9.01 -4.60
CA GLN A 257 -26.91 -9.20 -5.61
C GLN A 257 -26.56 -10.66 -5.40
N GLN A 258 -27.28 -11.50 -6.16
CA GLN A 258 -26.66 -12.75 -6.53
C GLN A 258 -25.24 -12.31 -6.79
N THR A 259 -24.38 -12.62 -5.85
CA THR A 259 -22.99 -12.82 -6.10
C THR A 259 -22.95 -13.98 -7.11
N SER A 260 -23.60 -13.75 -8.30
CA SER A 260 -23.06 -14.35 -9.48
C SER A 260 -21.63 -13.93 -9.36
N ALA A 261 -20.81 -14.87 -8.97
CA ALA A 261 -19.40 -14.74 -8.86
C ALA A 261 -18.88 -14.20 -10.21
N GLY A 262 -19.13 -12.91 -10.45
CA GLY A 262 -18.37 -12.04 -11.32
C GLY A 262 -16.99 -12.04 -10.72
N GLY A 263 -16.52 -13.26 -10.53
CA GLY A 263 -15.33 -13.59 -9.84
C GLY A 263 -14.16 -13.12 -10.66
N VAL A 264 -13.00 -13.47 -10.19
CA VAL A 264 -11.71 -13.29 -10.85
C VAL A 264 -11.79 -13.50 -12.37
N LYS A 265 -12.63 -14.41 -12.86
CA LYS A 265 -12.85 -14.64 -14.31
C LYS A 265 -13.38 -13.41 -15.06
N GLU A 266 -14.19 -12.57 -14.44
CA GLU A 266 -14.74 -11.38 -15.11
C GLU A 266 -13.66 -10.30 -15.34
N LEU A 267 -12.61 -10.26 -14.50
CA LEU A 267 -11.46 -9.39 -14.70
C LEU A 267 -10.71 -9.69 -16.02
N PHE A 268 -10.84 -10.91 -16.51
CA PHE A 268 -10.19 -11.39 -17.75
C PHE A 268 -11.14 -11.44 -18.94
N SER A 269 -12.34 -10.87 -18.82
CA SER A 269 -13.35 -10.84 -19.89
C SER A 269 -13.61 -9.42 -20.40
N GLY A 270 -14.03 -9.31 -21.66
CA GLY A 270 -14.45 -8.05 -22.28
C GLY A 270 -13.46 -6.90 -22.10
N MET A 271 -13.98 -5.72 -21.76
CA MET A 271 -13.17 -4.50 -21.57
C MET A 271 -12.26 -4.56 -20.32
N TYR A 272 -12.62 -5.35 -19.31
CA TYR A 272 -11.86 -5.43 -18.06
C TYR A 272 -10.53 -6.14 -18.25
N LYS A 273 -10.42 -7.05 -19.24
CA LYS A 273 -9.17 -7.74 -19.57
C LYS A 273 -8.04 -6.76 -19.88
N SER A 274 -8.28 -5.82 -20.80
CA SER A 274 -7.28 -4.80 -21.16
C SER A 274 -6.91 -3.91 -19.98
N ARG A 275 -7.89 -3.48 -19.19
CA ARG A 275 -7.67 -2.64 -18.00
C ARG A 275 -6.85 -3.37 -16.92
N THR A 276 -7.13 -4.65 -16.71
CA THR A 276 -6.42 -5.48 -15.73
C THR A 276 -4.96 -5.64 -16.12
N PHE A 277 -4.65 -6.03 -17.35
CA PHE A 277 -3.26 -6.17 -17.80
C PHE A 277 -2.52 -4.84 -17.85
N MET A 278 -3.19 -3.77 -18.25
CA MET A 278 -2.63 -2.41 -18.20
C MET A 278 -2.26 -2.01 -16.77
N LEU A 279 -3.16 -2.18 -15.81
CA LEU A 279 -2.87 -1.91 -14.40
C LEU A 279 -1.72 -2.76 -13.89
N TRP A 280 -1.68 -4.05 -14.18
CA TRP A 280 -0.58 -4.93 -13.79
C TRP A 280 0.77 -4.43 -14.32
N GLY A 281 0.81 -4.02 -15.59
CA GLY A 281 2.00 -3.40 -16.19
C GLY A 281 2.42 -2.12 -15.47
N LEU A 282 1.49 -1.24 -15.14
CA LEU A 282 1.77 0.01 -14.43
C LEU A 282 2.30 -0.25 -13.00
N TRP A 283 1.64 -1.12 -12.24
CA TRP A 283 2.07 -1.48 -10.91
C TRP A 283 3.46 -2.12 -10.91
N LEU A 284 3.69 -3.08 -11.83
CA LEU A 284 4.98 -3.75 -11.95
C LEU A 284 6.09 -2.76 -12.29
N THR A 285 5.92 -1.98 -13.35
CA THR A 285 6.97 -1.11 -13.89
C THR A 285 7.35 0.01 -12.93
N VAL A 286 6.36 0.72 -12.38
CA VAL A 286 6.64 1.84 -11.48
C VAL A 286 7.31 1.38 -10.19
N TYR A 287 6.85 0.27 -9.60
CA TYR A 287 7.42 -0.21 -8.34
C TYR A 287 8.77 -0.92 -8.52
N THR A 288 9.03 -1.51 -9.69
CA THR A 288 10.38 -2.04 -10.02
C THR A 288 11.41 -0.92 -10.00
N VAL A 289 11.13 0.21 -10.66
CA VAL A 289 12.06 1.34 -10.68
C VAL A 289 12.12 2.02 -9.32
N ASN A 290 10.98 2.39 -8.76
CA ASN A 290 10.93 3.17 -7.51
C ASN A 290 11.61 2.46 -6.34
N ASN A 291 11.20 1.20 -6.07
CA ASN A 291 11.78 0.47 -4.94
C ASN A 291 13.21 0.00 -5.24
N GLY A 292 13.55 -0.30 -6.49
CA GLY A 292 14.93 -0.55 -6.89
C GLY A 292 15.84 0.63 -6.54
N MET A 293 15.41 1.87 -6.82
CA MET A 293 16.19 3.06 -6.53
C MET A 293 16.28 3.38 -5.04
N ILE A 294 15.12 3.56 -4.39
CA ILE A 294 15.08 4.06 -3.01
C ILE A 294 15.75 3.13 -2.00
N THR A 295 15.66 1.81 -2.21
CA THR A 295 16.26 0.83 -1.30
C THR A 295 17.77 0.65 -1.52
N TRP A 296 18.26 0.96 -2.72
CA TRP A 296 19.67 0.76 -3.05
C TRP A 296 20.53 2.00 -2.90
N PHE A 297 19.98 3.20 -3.03
CA PHE A 297 20.75 4.44 -3.06
C PHE A 297 21.69 4.62 -1.85
N PRO A 298 21.25 4.44 -0.58
CA PRO A 298 22.19 4.58 0.55
C PRO A 298 23.38 3.61 0.47
N THR A 299 23.13 2.35 0.08
CA THR A 299 24.19 1.35 -0.09
C THR A 299 25.11 1.68 -1.26
N MET A 300 24.57 2.11 -2.41
CA MET A 300 25.36 2.51 -3.57
C MET A 300 26.29 3.68 -3.24
N TYR A 301 25.80 4.71 -2.56
CA TYR A 301 26.62 5.85 -2.15
C TYR A 301 27.78 5.41 -1.26
N LYS A 302 27.53 4.49 -0.33
CA LYS A 302 28.55 4.00 0.59
C LYS A 302 29.54 3.05 -0.07
N THR A 303 29.07 2.07 -0.86
CA THR A 303 29.90 0.97 -1.35
C THR A 303 30.57 1.25 -2.69
N LEU A 304 29.91 1.99 -3.60
CA LEU A 304 30.46 2.27 -4.93
C LEU A 304 31.18 3.61 -5.00
N PHE A 305 30.66 4.63 -4.28
CA PHE A 305 31.28 5.96 -4.27
C PHE A 305 32.13 6.23 -3.03
N HIS A 306 32.21 5.25 -2.12
CA HIS A 306 33.03 5.33 -0.89
C HIS A 306 32.73 6.56 -0.03
N LEU A 307 31.51 7.10 -0.09
CA LEU A 307 31.13 8.25 0.73
C LEU A 307 31.11 7.88 2.23
N PRO A 308 31.32 8.88 3.12
CA PRO A 308 31.06 8.70 4.54
C PRO A 308 29.64 8.16 4.77
N LEU A 309 29.45 7.33 5.81
CA LEU A 309 28.16 6.73 6.11
C LEU A 309 27.07 7.79 6.27
N GLU A 310 27.36 8.84 7.03
CA GLU A 310 26.47 9.97 7.28
C GLU A 310 25.99 10.62 5.97
N THR A 311 26.90 10.94 5.06
CA THR A 311 26.58 11.54 3.75
C THR A 311 25.73 10.60 2.90
N SER A 312 26.04 9.30 2.91
CA SER A 312 25.28 8.28 2.17
C SER A 312 23.83 8.19 2.65
N LEU A 313 23.62 8.24 3.96
CA LEU A 313 22.29 8.22 4.58
C LEU A 313 21.54 9.54 4.38
N ALA A 314 22.24 10.69 4.44
CA ALA A 314 21.68 12.00 4.11
C ALA A 314 21.09 12.03 2.68
N TYR A 315 21.83 11.52 1.71
CA TYR A 315 21.39 11.46 0.31
C TYR A 315 20.15 10.56 0.13
N GLY A 316 20.10 9.43 0.84
CA GLY A 316 18.91 8.58 0.86
C GLY A 316 17.70 9.29 1.47
N TRP A 317 17.89 10.05 2.55
CA TRP A 317 16.82 10.84 3.17
C TRP A 317 16.33 11.98 2.26
N ILE A 318 17.24 12.70 1.59
CA ILE A 318 16.87 13.72 0.61
C ILE A 318 16.00 13.11 -0.50
N THR A 319 16.40 11.97 -1.06
CA THR A 319 15.60 11.26 -2.08
C THR A 319 14.19 10.92 -1.59
N SER A 320 14.08 10.36 -0.37
CA SER A 320 12.77 10.04 0.23
C SER A 320 11.90 11.29 0.41
N SER A 321 12.51 12.40 0.84
CA SER A 321 11.82 13.68 1.04
C SER A 321 11.30 14.26 -0.27
N CYS A 322 12.06 14.17 -1.36
CA CYS A 322 11.61 14.54 -2.70
C CYS A 322 10.36 13.75 -3.12
N GLY A 323 10.29 12.47 -2.77
CA GLY A 323 9.11 11.63 -3.02
C GLY A 323 7.86 12.11 -2.27
N VAL A 324 7.99 12.53 -1.01
CA VAL A 324 6.87 13.10 -0.23
C VAL A 324 6.36 14.39 -0.87
N VAL A 325 7.26 15.31 -1.19
CA VAL A 325 6.91 16.58 -1.86
C VAL A 325 6.18 16.32 -3.17
N ALA A 326 6.71 15.41 -3.99
CA ALA A 326 6.10 15.04 -5.27
C ALA A 326 4.70 14.42 -5.09
N SER A 327 4.51 13.56 -4.07
CA SER A 327 3.21 12.97 -3.76
C SER A 327 2.18 14.04 -3.36
N VAL A 328 2.58 15.02 -2.56
CA VAL A 328 1.72 16.15 -2.17
C VAL A 328 1.34 16.99 -3.40
N ILE A 329 2.30 17.33 -4.26
CA ILE A 329 2.04 18.06 -5.52
C ILE A 329 1.07 17.26 -6.40
N CYS A 330 1.27 15.95 -6.54
CA CYS A 330 0.37 15.08 -7.28
C CYS A 330 -1.06 15.13 -6.74
N ALA A 331 -1.24 15.07 -5.43
CA ALA A 331 -2.56 15.10 -4.80
C ALA A 331 -3.38 16.36 -5.15
N PHE A 332 -2.73 17.52 -5.39
CA PHE A 332 -3.40 18.75 -5.78
C PHE A 332 -3.61 18.91 -7.31
N LEU A 333 -2.80 18.25 -8.11
CA LEU A 333 -2.77 18.52 -9.56
C LEU A 333 -3.38 17.40 -10.40
N ILE A 334 -3.40 16.16 -9.93
CA ILE A 334 -3.83 15.00 -10.72
C ILE A 334 -5.29 15.11 -11.22
N ASP A 335 -6.17 15.70 -10.42
CA ASP A 335 -7.57 15.92 -10.81
C ASP A 335 -7.71 16.99 -11.89
N LYS A 336 -6.78 17.95 -11.93
CA LYS A 336 -6.77 19.02 -12.95
C LYS A 336 -6.18 18.54 -14.27
N VAL A 337 -5.13 17.71 -14.23
CA VAL A 337 -4.44 17.22 -15.43
C VAL A 337 -5.14 16.01 -16.05
N GLY A 338 -5.61 15.08 -15.22
CA GLY A 338 -6.15 13.77 -15.62
C GLY A 338 -5.13 12.65 -15.46
N ARG A 339 -5.63 11.42 -15.24
CA ARG A 339 -4.76 10.27 -14.86
C ARG A 339 -3.90 9.80 -16.03
N LYS A 340 -4.50 9.58 -17.21
CA LYS A 340 -3.78 9.13 -18.40
C LYS A 340 -2.67 10.10 -18.79
N ARG A 341 -2.97 11.40 -18.84
CA ARG A 341 -1.97 12.43 -19.20
C ARG A 341 -0.87 12.52 -18.17
N TRP A 342 -1.22 12.50 -16.87
CA TRP A 342 -0.25 12.55 -15.77
C TRP A 342 0.74 11.40 -15.84
N TYR A 343 0.26 10.16 -15.97
CA TYR A 343 1.12 8.98 -16.02
C TYR A 343 1.98 8.95 -17.28
N SER A 344 1.42 9.29 -18.44
CA SER A 344 2.19 9.39 -19.69
C SER A 344 3.35 10.36 -19.55
N TRP A 345 3.09 11.56 -19.03
CA TRP A 345 4.14 12.55 -18.82
C TRP A 345 5.14 12.14 -17.74
N ALA A 346 4.68 11.55 -16.64
CA ALA A 346 5.56 11.09 -15.59
C ALA A 346 6.56 10.02 -16.08
N PHE A 347 6.09 9.01 -16.80
CA PHE A 347 7.00 8.01 -17.36
C PHE A 347 7.97 8.60 -18.38
N MET A 348 7.51 9.44 -19.31
CA MET A 348 8.36 10.07 -20.31
C MET A 348 9.40 11.01 -19.70
N LEU A 349 8.99 11.82 -18.73
CA LEU A 349 9.92 12.71 -18.01
C LEU A 349 10.92 11.93 -17.15
N ALA A 350 10.56 10.79 -16.58
CA ALA A 350 11.45 9.94 -15.79
C ALA A 350 12.56 9.29 -16.64
N ILE A 351 12.32 9.06 -17.93
CA ILE A 351 13.32 8.50 -18.84
C ILE A 351 14.50 9.47 -19.05
N ILE A 352 14.25 10.77 -19.07
CA ILE A 352 15.28 11.80 -19.34
C ILE A 352 16.45 11.69 -18.33
N PRO A 353 16.24 11.82 -17.01
CA PRO A 353 17.33 11.70 -16.04
C PRO A 353 17.96 10.30 -16.03
N LEU A 354 17.20 9.23 -16.31
CA LEU A 354 17.74 7.87 -16.39
C LEU A 354 18.72 7.72 -17.56
N ILE A 355 18.37 8.22 -18.75
CA ILE A 355 19.25 8.20 -19.92
C ILE A 355 20.46 9.12 -19.66
N THR A 356 20.26 10.29 -19.04
CA THR A 356 21.36 11.19 -18.70
C THR A 356 22.37 10.51 -17.78
N LEU A 357 21.91 9.80 -16.73
CA LEU A 357 22.78 9.00 -15.85
C LEU A 357 23.53 7.91 -16.63
N CYS A 358 22.86 7.28 -17.57
CA CYS A 358 23.51 6.29 -18.42
C CYS A 358 24.60 6.89 -19.30
N VAL A 359 24.34 8.04 -19.94
CA VAL A 359 25.30 8.72 -20.85
C VAL A 359 26.50 9.26 -20.07
N LEU A 360 26.27 9.89 -18.92
CA LEU A 360 27.32 10.37 -18.02
C LEU A 360 28.11 9.23 -17.36
N GLY A 361 27.61 7.99 -17.42
CA GLY A 361 28.26 6.83 -16.83
C GLY A 361 27.96 6.66 -15.34
N ALA A 362 27.15 7.54 -14.73
CA ALA A 362 26.85 7.55 -13.29
C ALA A 362 28.14 7.53 -12.43
N THR A 363 29.09 8.39 -12.77
CA THR A 363 30.43 8.40 -12.19
C THR A 363 30.52 9.19 -10.88
N SER A 364 29.54 10.05 -10.61
CA SER A 364 29.50 10.89 -9.42
C SER A 364 28.26 10.59 -8.55
N ALA A 365 28.46 10.58 -7.23
CA ALA A 365 27.36 10.44 -6.27
C ALA A 365 26.36 11.61 -6.35
N SER A 366 26.80 12.82 -6.67
CA SER A 366 25.93 13.99 -6.85
C SER A 366 25.05 13.88 -8.09
N GLU A 367 25.55 13.30 -9.18
CA GLU A 367 24.73 13.01 -10.36
C GLU A 367 23.58 12.06 -10.02
N ILE A 368 23.87 10.97 -9.30
CA ILE A 368 22.85 10.01 -8.85
C ILE A 368 21.89 10.66 -7.85
N LEU A 369 22.37 11.49 -6.95
CA LEU A 369 21.50 12.22 -6.02
C LEU A 369 20.50 13.09 -6.78
N ILE A 370 20.95 13.92 -7.69
CA ILE A 370 20.08 14.88 -8.39
C ILE A 370 19.16 14.15 -9.37
N LEU A 371 19.74 13.44 -10.33
CA LEU A 371 18.95 12.81 -11.41
C LEU A 371 18.16 11.59 -10.92
N GLY A 372 18.72 10.82 -9.99
CA GLY A 372 18.04 9.70 -9.37
C GLY A 372 16.88 10.14 -8.49
N SER A 373 17.06 11.17 -7.64
CA SER A 373 15.97 11.73 -6.84
C SER A 373 14.88 12.37 -7.71
N MET A 374 15.24 13.00 -8.82
CA MET A 374 14.29 13.49 -9.82
C MET A 374 13.44 12.35 -10.39
N THR A 375 14.08 11.28 -10.86
CA THR A 375 13.40 10.10 -11.38
C THR A 375 12.47 9.50 -10.33
N TYR A 376 12.99 9.28 -9.10
CA TYR A 376 12.21 8.75 -7.99
C TYR A 376 10.99 9.62 -7.68
N ALA A 377 11.15 10.93 -7.56
CA ALA A 377 10.08 11.86 -7.26
C ALA A 377 8.98 11.86 -8.36
N ILE A 378 9.38 11.86 -9.62
CA ILE A 378 8.45 11.81 -10.75
C ILE A 378 7.62 10.51 -10.71
N LEU A 379 8.27 9.35 -10.61
CA LEU A 379 7.59 8.05 -10.59
C LEU A 379 6.82 7.81 -9.30
N GLN A 380 7.23 8.42 -8.18
CA GLN A 380 6.48 8.37 -6.92
C GLN A 380 5.08 8.99 -7.05
N THR A 381 4.88 9.97 -7.92
CA THR A 381 3.55 10.53 -8.20
C THR A 381 2.62 9.49 -8.82
N VAL A 382 3.15 8.64 -9.69
CA VAL A 382 2.39 7.52 -10.30
C VAL A 382 2.10 6.46 -9.24
N ALA A 383 3.13 6.02 -8.51
CA ALA A 383 3.01 5.00 -7.47
C ALA A 383 1.94 5.37 -6.42
N PHE A 384 1.96 6.61 -5.93
CA PHE A 384 1.02 7.15 -4.95
C PHE A 384 -0.44 7.14 -5.45
N SER A 385 -0.67 7.46 -6.72
CA SER A 385 -2.02 7.63 -7.27
C SER A 385 -2.61 6.37 -7.91
N LEU A 386 -1.83 5.28 -8.05
CA LEU A 386 -2.30 4.04 -8.69
C LEU A 386 -3.45 3.35 -7.95
N TYR A 387 -3.51 3.43 -6.61
CA TYR A 387 -4.66 2.90 -5.86
C TYR A 387 -5.96 3.60 -6.25
N LEU A 388 -5.92 4.94 -6.36
CA LEU A 388 -7.06 5.74 -6.81
C LEU A 388 -7.48 5.34 -8.23
N TYR A 389 -6.53 5.30 -9.16
CA TYR A 389 -6.79 4.96 -10.55
C TYR A 389 -7.33 3.53 -10.72
N SER A 390 -6.76 2.58 -9.98
CA SER A 390 -7.25 1.19 -10.00
C SER A 390 -8.70 1.10 -9.54
N ALA A 391 -9.07 1.87 -8.51
CA ALA A 391 -10.45 1.89 -8.01
C ALA A 391 -11.45 2.55 -8.96
N GLU A 392 -11.01 3.50 -9.80
CA GLU A 392 -11.83 4.20 -10.79
C GLU A 392 -12.15 3.33 -12.03
N LEU A 393 -11.30 2.34 -12.35
CA LEU A 393 -11.42 1.53 -13.57
C LEU A 393 -12.36 0.33 -13.45
N TYR A 394 -12.76 -0.03 -12.22
CA TYR A 394 -13.63 -1.18 -11.99
C TYR A 394 -14.99 -0.77 -11.42
N PRO A 395 -16.09 -1.43 -11.86
CA PRO A 395 -17.40 -1.23 -11.25
C PRO A 395 -17.39 -1.65 -9.77
N THR A 396 -18.34 -1.18 -9.01
CA THR A 396 -18.37 -1.39 -7.55
C THR A 396 -18.24 -2.87 -7.17
N ARG A 397 -18.85 -3.79 -7.95
CA ARG A 397 -18.81 -5.25 -7.73
C ARG A 397 -17.40 -5.87 -7.91
N LEU A 398 -16.58 -5.35 -8.84
CA LEU A 398 -15.25 -5.86 -9.15
C LEU A 398 -14.13 -5.06 -8.50
N ARG A 399 -14.42 -3.87 -7.99
CA ARG A 399 -13.42 -2.90 -7.52
C ARG A 399 -12.46 -3.48 -6.48
N ALA A 400 -13.00 -4.15 -5.46
CA ALA A 400 -12.16 -4.72 -4.39
C ALA A 400 -11.22 -5.80 -4.94
N ILE A 401 -11.75 -6.73 -5.74
CA ILE A 401 -10.98 -7.83 -6.32
C ILE A 401 -9.98 -7.28 -7.33
N GLY A 402 -10.42 -6.42 -8.26
CA GLY A 402 -9.56 -5.83 -9.29
C GLY A 402 -8.41 -5.01 -8.71
N THR A 403 -8.68 -4.18 -7.70
CA THR A 403 -7.63 -3.40 -7.02
C THR A 403 -6.66 -4.32 -6.25
N ALA A 404 -7.16 -5.33 -5.55
CA ALA A 404 -6.33 -6.29 -4.82
C ALA A 404 -5.40 -7.06 -5.76
N PHE A 405 -5.92 -7.60 -6.87
CA PHE A 405 -5.10 -8.30 -7.86
C PHE A 405 -4.09 -7.37 -8.53
N SER A 406 -4.47 -6.14 -8.84
CA SER A 406 -3.54 -5.17 -9.43
C SER A 406 -2.44 -4.79 -8.44
N SER A 407 -2.76 -4.53 -7.18
CA SER A 407 -1.78 -4.16 -6.16
C SER A 407 -0.85 -5.32 -5.74
N ALA A 408 -1.17 -6.58 -6.06
CA ALA A 408 -0.23 -7.69 -5.88
C ALA A 408 1.06 -7.50 -6.73
N TRP A 409 0.93 -6.86 -7.90
CA TRP A 409 2.07 -6.56 -8.78
C TRP A 409 3.00 -5.48 -8.24
N LEU A 410 2.53 -4.63 -7.30
CA LEU A 410 3.41 -3.78 -6.48
C LEU A 410 4.50 -4.62 -5.80
N ARG A 411 4.10 -5.70 -5.14
CA ARG A 411 5.02 -6.56 -4.37
C ARG A 411 5.97 -7.31 -5.30
N ALA A 412 5.46 -7.76 -6.45
CA ALA A 412 6.29 -8.36 -7.49
C ALA A 412 7.34 -7.36 -8.02
N GLY A 413 6.92 -6.14 -8.40
CA GLY A 413 7.83 -5.09 -8.85
C GLY A 413 8.86 -4.69 -7.79
N SER A 414 8.40 -4.53 -6.54
CA SER A 414 9.27 -4.20 -5.40
C SER A 414 10.29 -5.30 -5.08
N SER A 415 10.01 -6.56 -5.44
CA SER A 415 10.97 -7.66 -5.32
C SER A 415 11.96 -7.66 -6.48
N VAL A 416 11.44 -7.50 -7.70
CA VAL A 416 12.24 -7.54 -8.94
C VAL A 416 13.24 -6.39 -8.99
N GLY A 417 12.84 -5.17 -8.62
CA GLY A 417 13.70 -3.98 -8.67
C GLY A 417 15.03 -4.16 -7.95
N PRO A 418 15.04 -4.42 -6.64
CA PRO A 418 16.28 -4.62 -5.88
C PRO A 418 17.12 -5.81 -6.34
N LEU A 419 16.48 -6.92 -6.76
CA LEU A 419 17.19 -8.08 -7.33
C LEU A 419 17.90 -7.72 -8.62
N LEU A 420 17.22 -6.97 -9.50
CA LEU A 420 17.77 -6.50 -10.75
C LEU A 420 18.99 -5.60 -10.53
N VAL A 421 18.89 -4.65 -9.58
CA VAL A 421 20.02 -3.79 -9.20
C VAL A 421 21.20 -4.63 -8.69
N GLY A 422 20.97 -5.55 -7.77
CA GLY A 422 22.00 -6.41 -7.21
C GLY A 422 22.73 -7.25 -8.28
N PHE A 423 21.97 -7.85 -9.17
CA PHE A 423 22.51 -8.64 -10.28
C PHE A 423 23.31 -7.80 -11.27
N ILE A 424 22.76 -6.66 -11.70
CA ILE A 424 23.43 -5.79 -12.68
C ILE A 424 24.70 -5.17 -12.08
N VAL A 425 24.67 -4.69 -10.85
CA VAL A 425 25.83 -4.10 -10.19
C VAL A 425 26.95 -5.13 -10.03
N SER A 426 26.62 -6.39 -9.72
CA SER A 426 27.61 -7.47 -9.58
C SER A 426 28.32 -7.85 -10.87
N GLY A 427 27.63 -7.77 -12.02
CA GLY A 427 28.16 -8.28 -13.29
C GLY A 427 28.53 -7.20 -14.31
N PHE A 428 27.82 -6.09 -14.34
CA PHE A 428 27.88 -5.11 -15.42
C PHE A 428 28.22 -3.68 -14.97
N GLY A 429 28.01 -3.39 -13.69
CA GLY A 429 28.23 -2.06 -13.12
C GLY A 429 26.97 -1.17 -13.07
N VAL A 430 27.05 -0.09 -12.30
CA VAL A 430 25.91 0.78 -11.95
C VAL A 430 25.24 1.46 -13.14
N ARG A 431 26.01 1.81 -14.18
CA ARG A 431 25.50 2.44 -15.39
C ARG A 431 24.35 1.65 -16.02
N PHE A 432 24.47 0.33 -16.08
CA PHE A 432 23.48 -0.56 -16.71
C PHE A 432 22.18 -0.69 -15.88
N VAL A 433 22.20 -0.35 -14.59
CA VAL A 433 20.99 -0.24 -13.78
C VAL A 433 20.07 0.85 -14.33
N PHE A 434 20.64 2.01 -14.67
CA PHE A 434 19.84 3.13 -15.21
C PHE A 434 19.33 2.87 -16.59
N ILE A 435 20.07 2.10 -17.44
CA ILE A 435 19.55 1.61 -18.75
C ILE A 435 18.34 0.69 -18.52
N ALA A 436 18.47 -0.29 -17.63
CA ALA A 436 17.38 -1.23 -17.35
C ALA A 436 16.14 -0.49 -16.84
N PHE A 437 16.32 0.46 -15.93
CA PHE A 437 15.22 1.28 -15.41
C PHE A 437 14.61 2.20 -16.47
N ALA A 438 15.39 2.75 -17.39
CA ALA A 438 14.88 3.53 -18.52
C ALA A 438 14.00 2.67 -19.46
N VAL A 439 14.43 1.44 -19.76
CA VAL A 439 13.65 0.49 -20.56
C VAL A 439 12.34 0.11 -19.85
N ILE A 440 12.39 -0.16 -18.54
CA ILE A 440 11.19 -0.46 -17.74
C ILE A 440 10.25 0.75 -17.70
N ALA A 441 10.77 1.96 -17.48
CA ALA A 441 9.97 3.19 -17.50
C ALA A 441 9.34 3.43 -18.88
N LEU A 442 10.10 3.20 -19.96
CA LEU A 442 9.57 3.27 -21.33
C LEU A 442 8.42 2.28 -21.54
N THR A 443 8.57 1.05 -21.05
CA THR A 443 7.48 0.04 -21.11
C THR A 443 6.23 0.53 -20.39
N GLY A 444 6.39 1.09 -19.16
CA GLY A 444 5.27 1.70 -18.40
C GLY A 444 4.62 2.85 -19.15
N GLY A 445 5.43 3.72 -19.77
CA GLY A 445 4.96 4.81 -20.62
C GLY A 445 4.17 4.34 -21.85
N LEU A 446 4.67 3.34 -22.55
CA LEU A 446 3.99 2.74 -23.71
C LEU A 446 2.68 2.08 -23.31
N VAL A 447 2.67 1.31 -22.21
CA VAL A 447 1.44 0.71 -21.67
C VAL A 447 0.42 1.79 -21.33
N THR A 448 0.86 2.91 -20.74
CA THR A 448 -0.03 4.04 -20.42
C THR A 448 -0.58 4.69 -21.69
N LEU A 449 0.26 5.01 -22.66
CA LEU A 449 -0.15 5.68 -23.89
C LEU A 449 -1.15 4.86 -24.69
N LEU A 450 -0.90 3.56 -24.82
CA LEU A 450 -1.71 2.67 -25.67
C LEU A 450 -3.00 2.22 -24.98
N PHE A 451 -2.97 1.90 -23.70
CA PHE A 451 -4.07 1.19 -23.03
C PHE A 451 -4.74 1.97 -21.89
N ALA A 452 -4.12 3.05 -21.35
CA ALA A 452 -4.74 3.76 -20.26
C ALA A 452 -5.99 4.52 -20.70
N VAL A 453 -7.00 4.48 -19.83
CA VAL A 453 -8.28 5.18 -20.00
C VAL A 453 -8.24 6.46 -19.18
N GLU A 454 -8.66 7.60 -19.77
CA GLU A 454 -8.79 8.84 -19.01
C GLU A 454 -10.07 8.79 -18.17
N THR A 455 -9.92 9.01 -16.87
CA THR A 455 -11.02 8.98 -15.90
C THR A 455 -11.50 10.36 -15.45
N LYS A 456 -10.74 11.40 -15.78
CA LYS A 456 -11.08 12.78 -15.40
C LYS A 456 -12.46 13.20 -15.88
N GLY A 457 -13.30 13.64 -14.94
CA GLY A 457 -14.63 14.19 -15.24
C GLY A 457 -15.67 13.17 -15.67
N LYS A 458 -15.36 11.88 -15.61
CA LYS A 458 -16.32 10.79 -15.91
C LYS A 458 -16.87 10.17 -14.66
N SER A 459 -18.16 9.84 -14.68
CA SER A 459 -18.75 9.04 -13.61
C SER A 459 -18.28 7.58 -13.67
N LEU A 460 -18.39 6.87 -12.54
CA LEU A 460 -18.00 5.45 -12.49
C LEU A 460 -18.90 4.57 -13.38
N GLU A 461 -20.15 4.98 -13.54
CA GLU A 461 -21.13 4.31 -14.39
C GLU A 461 -20.80 4.49 -15.89
N GLU A 462 -20.26 5.64 -16.27
CA GLU A 462 -19.79 5.89 -17.65
C GLU A 462 -18.50 5.12 -17.98
N LEU A 463 -17.64 4.93 -16.97
CA LEU A 463 -16.39 4.20 -17.13
C LEU A 463 -16.59 2.68 -17.14
N SER A 464 -17.60 2.19 -16.44
CA SER A 464 -17.82 0.76 -16.22
C SER A 464 -19.33 0.46 -16.26
N PRO A 465 -19.96 0.52 -17.47
CA PRO A 465 -21.38 0.25 -17.68
C PRO A 465 -21.76 -1.18 -17.34
#